data_efb2588243fb3f6878ae4c60bffe2fcb
#
_entry.id   efb2588243fb3f6878ae4c60bffe2fcb
#
_cell.length_a   1.000
_cell.length_b   1.000
_cell.length_c   1.000
_cell.angle_alpha   90.00
_cell.angle_beta   90.00
_cell.angle_gamma   90.00
#
_symmetry.space_group_name_H-M   'P 1'
#
loop_
_entity.id
_entity.type
_entity.pdbx_description
1 polymer ?
#
loop_
_entity_poly.entity_id
_entity_poly.type
_entity_poly.pdbx_seq_one_letter_code
_entity_poly.pdbx_strand_id
1 'polypeptide(L)'
;MRRHGFKSRVFERGGDVGGTWYWNRYPGARCDVESMQYSYSFDEELQQEWHWPEKFSAQPDILAYANHVADRYDLRKDIEFNVEVKKASFDEKSRSWQIETDNGE
;
A
#
# COMPACT_ATOMS: atom_id res chain seq x y z
N MET A 1 6.25 -8.00 -7.89
CA MET A 1 5.53 -8.78 -8.92
C MET A 1 5.87 -8.35 -10.34
N ARG A 2 5.95 -7.05 -10.63
CA ARG A 2 6.35 -6.57 -11.97
C ARG A 2 7.71 -7.09 -12.41
N ARG A 3 8.70 -7.10 -11.50
CA ARG A 3 10.06 -7.52 -11.81
C ARG A 3 10.15 -8.99 -12.22
N HIS A 4 9.09 -9.77 -11.94
CA HIS A 4 8.98 -11.17 -12.34
C HIS A 4 8.05 -11.37 -13.54
N GLY A 5 7.65 -10.28 -14.21
CA GLY A 5 6.81 -10.33 -15.40
C GLY A 5 5.32 -10.50 -15.14
N PHE A 6 4.88 -10.43 -13.89
CA PHE A 6 3.46 -10.54 -13.55
C PHE A 6 2.74 -9.22 -13.78
N LYS A 7 1.51 -9.30 -14.27
CA LYS A 7 0.59 -8.16 -14.30
C LYS A 7 -0.24 -8.19 -13.03
N SER A 8 -0.35 -7.03 -12.38
CA SER A 8 -1.09 -6.91 -11.13
C SER A 8 -2.17 -5.86 -11.26
N ARG A 9 -3.32 -6.11 -10.62
CA ARG A 9 -4.41 -5.17 -10.46
C ARG A 9 -4.75 -5.12 -8.99
N VAL A 10 -4.71 -3.94 -8.40
CA VAL A 10 -4.91 -3.76 -6.96
C VAL A 10 -6.17 -2.93 -6.73
N PHE A 11 -6.99 -3.36 -5.78
CA PHE A 11 -8.19 -2.63 -5.38
C PHE A 11 -7.96 -2.01 -4.01
N GLU A 12 -8.22 -0.72 -3.88
CA GLU A 12 -8.11 0.01 -2.63
C GLU A 12 -9.41 0.76 -2.37
N ARG A 13 -9.99 0.56 -1.17
CA ARG A 13 -11.21 1.25 -0.77
C ARG A 13 -10.98 2.75 -0.55
N GLY A 14 -9.81 3.12 -0.04
CA GLY A 14 -9.45 4.52 0.19
C GLY A 14 -9.19 5.28 -1.10
N GLY A 15 -9.05 6.58 -0.96
CA GLY A 15 -8.81 7.48 -2.08
C GLY A 15 -7.34 7.60 -2.49
N ASP A 16 -6.43 6.99 -1.73
CA ASP A 16 -4.99 7.01 -2.02
C ASP A 16 -4.28 5.91 -1.24
N VAL A 17 -2.97 5.81 -1.45
CA VAL A 17 -2.11 4.85 -0.77
C VAL A 17 -1.95 5.18 0.72
N GLY A 18 -1.48 4.19 1.50
CA GLY A 18 -1.12 4.39 2.90
C GLY A 18 -1.85 3.51 3.90
N GLY A 19 -2.99 2.89 3.53
CA GLY A 19 -3.72 1.98 4.42
C GLY A 19 -4.03 2.61 5.78
N THR A 20 -3.54 1.98 6.84
CA THR A 20 -3.71 2.47 8.23
C THR A 20 -3.36 3.95 8.38
N TRP A 21 -2.31 4.41 7.70
CA TRP A 21 -1.82 5.78 7.81
C TRP A 21 -2.57 6.77 6.91
N TYR A 22 -3.28 6.28 5.94
CA TYR A 22 -4.25 7.05 5.18
C TYR A 22 -5.49 7.35 6.03
N TRP A 23 -5.98 6.34 6.79
CA TRP A 23 -7.21 6.45 7.57
C TRP A 23 -7.01 7.11 8.93
N ASN A 24 -5.91 6.85 9.62
CA ASN A 24 -5.69 7.23 11.02
C ASN A 24 -4.83 8.49 11.11
N ARG A 25 -5.48 9.64 11.10
CA ARG A 25 -4.84 10.97 11.09
C ARG A 25 -5.09 11.76 12.37
N TYR A 26 -5.46 11.11 13.46
CA TYR A 26 -5.70 11.79 14.72
C TYR A 26 -4.41 12.40 15.29
N PRO A 27 -4.52 13.48 16.12
CA PRO A 27 -3.33 14.08 16.73
C PRO A 27 -2.55 13.06 17.57
N GLY A 28 -1.26 12.98 17.35
CA GLY A 28 -0.39 12.05 18.05
C GLY A 28 -0.34 10.65 17.46
N ALA A 29 -1.04 10.37 16.34
CA ALA A 29 -0.97 9.09 15.67
C ALA A 29 0.48 8.78 15.29
N ARG A 30 0.97 7.60 15.74
CA ARG A 30 2.39 7.27 15.56
C ARG A 30 2.57 5.76 15.62
N CYS A 31 3.62 5.28 14.95
CA CYS A 31 3.99 3.86 14.97
C CYS A 31 4.65 3.49 16.30
N ASP A 32 4.36 2.30 16.79
CA ASP A 32 4.99 1.75 18.00
C ASP A 32 6.19 0.84 17.67
N VAL A 33 6.56 0.76 16.39
CA VAL A 33 7.73 0.04 15.91
C VAL A 33 8.76 1.06 15.42
N GLU A 34 10.05 0.79 15.63
CA GLU A 34 11.12 1.67 15.17
C GLU A 34 11.06 1.88 13.66
N SER A 35 11.30 3.12 13.22
CA SER A 35 11.19 3.52 11.81
C SER A 35 12.03 2.65 10.88
N MET A 36 13.25 2.31 11.28
CA MET A 36 14.14 1.48 10.49
C MET A 36 13.57 0.08 10.24
N GLN A 37 12.83 -0.47 11.21
CA GLN A 37 12.17 -1.76 11.09
C GLN A 37 10.87 -1.69 10.32
N TYR A 38 10.25 -0.52 10.27
CA TYR A 38 8.97 -0.28 9.61
C TYR A 38 9.15 0.15 8.15
N SER A 39 10.31 -0.11 7.59
CA SER A 39 10.68 0.27 6.22
C SER A 39 10.75 -0.94 5.33
N TYR A 40 10.50 -0.74 4.04
CA TYR A 40 10.67 -1.80 3.05
C TYR A 40 12.15 -2.12 2.87
N SER A 41 12.47 -3.40 2.76
CA SER A 41 13.86 -3.89 2.66
C SER A 41 14.24 -4.39 1.26
N PHE A 42 13.32 -4.36 0.32
CA PHE A 42 13.55 -4.98 -1.00
C PHE A 42 14.43 -4.14 -1.95
N ASP A 43 14.70 -2.90 -1.60
CA ASP A 43 15.48 -1.98 -2.44
C ASP A 43 16.44 -1.15 -1.57
N GLU A 44 17.73 -1.37 -1.74
CA GLU A 44 18.77 -0.67 -0.97
C GLU A 44 18.79 0.83 -1.30
N GLU A 45 18.56 1.21 -2.56
CA GLU A 45 18.53 2.61 -2.95
C GLU A 45 17.40 3.36 -2.25
N LEU A 46 16.24 2.72 -2.15
CA LEU A 46 15.11 3.27 -1.40
C LEU A 46 15.47 3.47 0.06
N GLN A 47 16.11 2.48 0.69
CA GLN A 47 16.53 2.56 2.08
C GLN A 47 17.53 3.70 2.31
N GLN A 48 18.43 3.95 1.37
CA GLN A 48 19.43 5.00 1.48
C GLN A 48 18.85 6.39 1.21
N GLU A 49 17.90 6.52 0.29
CA GLU A 49 17.33 7.82 -0.07
C GLU A 49 16.30 8.36 0.90
N TRP A 50 15.67 7.48 1.69
CA TRP A 50 14.64 7.89 2.65
C TRP A 50 15.24 8.09 4.04
N HIS A 51 15.06 9.27 4.62
CA HIS A 51 15.55 9.61 5.94
C HIS A 51 14.39 9.80 6.89
N TRP A 52 14.32 8.97 7.93
CA TRP A 52 13.30 9.08 8.96
C TRP A 52 13.68 10.16 9.98
N PRO A 53 12.78 11.13 10.26
CA PRO A 53 13.10 12.19 11.21
C PRO A 53 13.06 11.74 12.67
N GLU A 54 12.36 10.63 12.97
CA GLU A 54 12.19 10.14 14.34
C GLU A 54 12.38 8.64 14.42
N LYS A 55 12.78 8.15 15.60
CA LYS A 55 12.94 6.72 15.86
C LYS A 55 11.60 5.98 15.76
N PHE A 56 10.53 6.58 16.31
CA PHE A 56 9.15 6.10 16.17
C PHE A 56 8.39 7.15 15.38
N SER A 57 8.11 6.84 14.12
CA SER A 57 7.59 7.83 13.18
C SER A 57 6.13 8.17 13.43
N ALA A 58 5.79 9.45 13.26
CA ALA A 58 4.43 9.94 13.28
C ALA A 58 3.70 9.65 11.99
N GLN A 59 2.36 9.72 12.05
CA GLN A 59 1.49 9.44 10.89
C GLN A 59 1.89 10.22 9.63
N PRO A 60 2.14 11.55 9.68
CA PRO A 60 2.47 12.27 8.45
C PRO A 60 3.73 11.74 7.76
N ASP A 61 4.73 11.34 8.54
CA ASP A 61 6.00 10.84 7.98
C ASP A 61 5.81 9.46 7.35
N ILE A 62 5.01 8.60 7.97
CA ILE A 62 4.75 7.27 7.44
C ILE A 62 3.89 7.35 6.17
N LEU A 63 2.89 8.22 6.16
CA LEU A 63 2.08 8.44 4.97
C LEU A 63 2.93 9.02 3.84
N ALA A 64 3.82 9.96 4.14
CA ALA A 64 4.74 10.52 3.17
C ALA A 64 5.66 9.44 2.59
N TYR A 65 6.11 8.52 3.42
CA TYR A 65 6.92 7.37 2.97
C TYR A 65 6.13 6.47 2.01
N ALA A 66 4.88 6.15 2.34
CA ALA A 66 4.04 5.35 1.45
C ALA A 66 3.81 6.03 0.10
N ASN A 67 3.59 7.34 0.09
CA ASN A 67 3.47 8.13 -1.13
C ASN A 67 4.76 8.13 -1.93
N HIS A 68 5.90 8.27 -1.25
CA HIS A 68 7.22 8.24 -1.90
C HIS A 68 7.45 6.90 -2.61
N VAL A 69 7.14 5.79 -1.96
CA VAL A 69 7.26 4.46 -2.56
C VAL A 69 6.35 4.30 -3.77
N ALA A 70 5.09 4.75 -3.66
CA ALA A 70 4.14 4.68 -4.76
C ALA A 70 4.61 5.51 -5.97
N ASP A 71 5.17 6.68 -5.74
CA ASP A 71 5.70 7.55 -6.80
C ASP A 71 6.95 6.96 -7.44
N ARG A 72 7.87 6.44 -6.62
CA ARG A 72 9.14 5.89 -7.10
C ARG A 72 8.94 4.70 -8.04
N TYR A 73 7.98 3.82 -7.73
CA TYR A 73 7.72 2.62 -8.52
C TYR A 73 6.51 2.76 -9.43
N ASP A 74 5.91 3.94 -9.49
CA ASP A 74 4.72 4.20 -10.31
C ASP A 74 3.64 3.15 -10.05
N LEU A 75 3.32 2.94 -8.78
CA LEU A 75 2.39 1.88 -8.36
C LEU A 75 0.93 2.26 -8.61
N ARG A 76 0.60 3.55 -8.60
CA ARG A 76 -0.79 4.01 -8.72
C ARG A 76 -1.46 3.58 -10.02
N LYS A 77 -0.70 3.37 -11.09
CA LYS A 77 -1.27 2.92 -12.36
C LYS A 77 -1.89 1.52 -12.29
N ASP A 78 -1.46 0.70 -11.33
CA ASP A 78 -1.98 -0.65 -11.14
C ASP A 78 -3.02 -0.73 -10.02
N ILE A 79 -3.37 0.42 -9.41
CA ILE A 79 -4.30 0.49 -8.28
C ILE A 79 -5.58 1.21 -8.70
N GLU A 80 -6.71 0.58 -8.42
CA GLU A 80 -8.01 1.24 -8.54
C GLU A 80 -8.44 1.71 -7.15
N PHE A 81 -8.51 3.02 -6.98
CA PHE A 81 -8.92 3.65 -5.72
C PHE A 81 -10.43 3.78 -5.62
N ASN A 82 -10.92 3.93 -4.40
CA ASN A 82 -12.34 4.05 -4.10
C ASN A 82 -13.16 2.83 -4.54
N VAL A 83 -12.53 1.66 -4.52
CA VAL A 83 -13.15 0.39 -4.88
C VAL A 83 -13.02 -0.58 -3.73
N GLU A 84 -14.14 -0.99 -3.16
CA GLU A 84 -14.17 -1.95 -2.06
C GLU A 84 -14.47 -3.34 -2.58
N VAL A 85 -13.64 -4.31 -2.24
CA VAL A 85 -13.89 -5.73 -2.54
C VAL A 85 -14.96 -6.22 -1.56
N LYS A 86 -16.10 -6.65 -2.09
CA LYS A 86 -17.22 -7.17 -1.29
C LYS A 86 -17.13 -8.67 -1.06
N LYS A 87 -16.65 -9.40 -2.06
CA LYS A 87 -16.59 -10.84 -2.01
C LYS A 87 -15.46 -11.37 -2.89
N ALA A 88 -14.79 -12.40 -2.42
CA ALA A 88 -13.80 -13.14 -3.18
C ALA A 88 -14.15 -14.64 -3.09
N SER A 89 -14.39 -15.30 -4.21
CA SER A 89 -14.77 -16.71 -4.26
C SER A 89 -13.84 -17.46 -5.20
N PHE A 90 -13.31 -18.59 -4.74
CA PHE A 90 -12.45 -19.42 -5.56
C PHE A 90 -13.30 -20.38 -6.41
N ASP A 91 -13.05 -20.41 -7.72
CA ASP A 91 -13.66 -21.35 -8.65
C ASP A 91 -12.69 -22.47 -8.94
N GLU A 92 -13.00 -23.68 -8.47
CA GLU A 92 -12.14 -24.85 -8.63
C GLU A 92 -12.04 -25.32 -10.08
N LYS A 93 -13.06 -25.09 -10.88
CA LYS A 93 -13.09 -25.50 -12.30
C LYS A 93 -12.11 -24.69 -13.14
N SER A 94 -12.15 -23.36 -12.99
CA SER A 94 -11.26 -22.45 -13.71
C SER A 94 -9.95 -22.22 -12.98
N ARG A 95 -9.84 -22.65 -11.71
CA ARG A 95 -8.71 -22.39 -10.80
C ARG A 95 -8.41 -20.90 -10.69
N SER A 96 -9.46 -20.11 -10.54
CA SER A 96 -9.37 -18.65 -10.44
C SER A 96 -10.27 -18.14 -9.34
N TRP A 97 -10.00 -16.89 -8.92
CA TRP A 97 -10.82 -16.19 -7.96
C TRP A 97 -11.79 -15.28 -8.68
N GLN A 98 -13.04 -15.28 -8.25
CA GLN A 98 -14.03 -14.29 -8.67
C GLN A 98 -14.09 -13.20 -7.61
N ILE A 99 -13.86 -11.96 -8.03
CA ILE A 99 -13.84 -10.81 -7.14
C ILE A 99 -15.03 -9.91 -7.48
N GLU A 100 -15.86 -9.64 -6.47
CA GLU A 100 -16.97 -8.71 -6.58
C GLU A 100 -16.63 -7.42 -5.84
N THR A 101 -16.83 -6.29 -6.51
CA THR A 101 -16.57 -4.98 -5.95
C THR A 101 -17.85 -4.19 -5.80
N ASP A 102 -17.79 -3.06 -5.05
CA ASP A 102 -18.94 -2.20 -4.81
C ASP A 102 -19.41 -1.42 -6.04
N ASN A 103 -18.59 -1.37 -7.10
CA ASN A 103 -18.96 -0.74 -8.37
C ASN A 103 -19.52 -1.73 -9.41
N GLY A 104 -19.77 -2.97 -9.02
CA GLY A 104 -20.38 -3.98 -9.88
C GLY A 104 -19.42 -4.78 -10.75
N GLU A 105 -18.12 -4.61 -10.59
CA GLU A 105 -17.13 -5.40 -11.32
C GLU A 105 -16.88 -6.75 -10.66
#